data_84d1b9203ffc3221d1118c341f76bfb7
#
_entry.id   84d1b9203ffc3221d1118c341f76bfb7
#
_cell.length_a   1.000
_cell.length_b   1.000
_cell.length_c   1.000
_cell.angle_alpha   90.00
_cell.angle_beta   90.00
_cell.angle_gamma   90.00
#
_symmetry.space_group_name_H-M   'P 1'
#
loop_
_entity.id
_entity.type
_entity.pdbx_description
1 polymer ?
#
loop_
_entity_poly.entity_id
_entity_poly.type
_entity_poly.pdbx_seq_one_letter_code
_entity_poly.pdbx_strand_id
1 'polypeptide(L)'
;MPKFLYEAMNASGEEVKDEIDAANSEEAIAKIRSQGYFPTKVRQKGGAKKPAAATGPGTGQKRKSVGGIGGVSVKQLTAFTRQLSTLMDAGLPILRSLRILEQQQKPGLLRVALRNVAEDVEGGATLSEAMAHHPKVFDRLFTNMIAAGEAGGVLDVILQRLADFMEKAQKLKRKVIGAMIYPIAVISFAGAIVTGIMVYVVPKFKKIFQDFDTDLPDLTTMLLNMSNFMVGKTTNANGQVVDMVIPGWAIIMLSPFLLFVLWKAIRKFKGGRYALDVFKLKIPILGSILSKTAVARFTRTLGTLIAAGVPILEALTITKDTSGNEVYIRALARVHDSIREGESFAAPLKASKVVDNLVVNMVDVGEETGDLDKMLIKVADNFDEEVETLVAGLVSLLEPIMVIVLGGIVGFIVLALFLPMISLVNQLSGGG
;
A
#
# COMPACT_ATOMS: atom_id res chain seq x y z
N MET A 1 -52.55 -14.71 -22.43
CA MET A 1 -51.62 -13.73 -23.00
C MET A 1 -51.02 -12.94 -21.85
N PRO A 2 -49.74 -12.52 -21.92
CA PRO A 2 -49.16 -11.70 -20.85
C PRO A 2 -49.86 -10.35 -20.74
N LYS A 3 -50.10 -9.90 -19.50
CA LYS A 3 -50.71 -8.61 -19.22
C LYS A 3 -49.67 -7.53 -19.04
N PHE A 4 -49.87 -6.39 -19.67
CA PHE A 4 -49.00 -5.22 -19.56
C PHE A 4 -49.73 -4.10 -18.83
N LEU A 5 -49.08 -3.55 -17.80
CA LEU A 5 -49.47 -2.33 -17.13
C LEU A 5 -48.92 -1.14 -17.91
N TYR A 6 -49.75 -0.17 -18.27
CA TYR A 6 -49.30 1.01 -18.97
C TYR A 6 -49.70 2.30 -18.27
N GLU A 7 -48.87 3.30 -18.41
CA GLU A 7 -49.12 4.68 -18.08
C GLU A 7 -49.15 5.46 -19.42
N ALA A 8 -50.23 6.12 -19.74
CA ALA A 8 -50.37 6.84 -21.01
C ALA A 8 -51.11 8.17 -20.77
N MET A 9 -50.87 9.15 -21.66
CA MET A 9 -51.58 10.43 -21.66
C MET A 9 -52.74 10.40 -22.68
N ASN A 10 -53.89 10.90 -22.29
CA ASN A 10 -55.01 11.13 -23.19
C ASN A 10 -54.82 12.43 -23.99
N ALA A 11 -55.74 12.73 -24.95
CA ALA A 11 -55.68 13.95 -25.76
C ALA A 11 -55.87 15.25 -24.95
N SER A 12 -56.36 15.17 -23.71
CA SER A 12 -56.53 16.29 -22.77
C SER A 12 -55.32 16.47 -21.82
N GLY A 13 -54.27 15.62 -21.91
CA GLY A 13 -53.07 15.74 -21.09
C GLY A 13 -53.14 15.07 -19.72
N GLU A 14 -54.22 14.30 -19.44
CA GLU A 14 -54.35 13.56 -18.19
C GLU A 14 -53.67 12.20 -18.26
N GLU A 15 -53.03 11.78 -17.18
CA GLU A 15 -52.31 10.50 -17.06
C GLU A 15 -53.29 9.37 -16.71
N VAL A 16 -53.41 8.38 -17.58
CA VAL A 16 -54.25 7.18 -17.41
C VAL A 16 -53.38 5.97 -17.17
N LYS A 17 -53.69 5.18 -16.14
CA LYS A 17 -53.01 3.91 -15.82
C LYS A 17 -54.01 2.78 -15.95
N ASP A 18 -53.72 1.81 -16.83
CA ASP A 18 -54.60 0.66 -17.07
C ASP A 18 -53.78 -0.58 -17.51
N GLU A 19 -54.45 -1.72 -17.69
CA GLU A 19 -53.85 -2.99 -18.11
C GLU A 19 -54.31 -3.37 -19.53
N ILE A 20 -53.38 -3.89 -20.33
CA ILE A 20 -53.69 -4.37 -21.68
C ILE A 20 -53.08 -5.75 -21.93
N ASP A 21 -53.79 -6.63 -22.59
CA ASP A 21 -53.32 -7.97 -23.01
C ASP A 21 -52.64 -7.88 -24.37
N ALA A 22 -51.34 -8.26 -24.41
CA ALA A 22 -50.54 -8.28 -25.65
C ALA A 22 -49.49 -9.41 -25.60
N ALA A 23 -49.08 -9.91 -26.76
CA ALA A 23 -48.07 -10.95 -26.84
C ALA A 23 -46.63 -10.41 -26.54
N ASN A 24 -46.37 -9.15 -26.87
CA ASN A 24 -45.11 -8.46 -26.60
C ASN A 24 -45.31 -6.96 -26.31
N SER A 25 -44.26 -6.27 -25.92
CA SER A 25 -44.29 -4.84 -25.57
C SER A 25 -44.64 -3.94 -26.76
N GLU A 26 -44.25 -4.34 -27.98
CA GLU A 26 -44.51 -3.56 -29.20
C GLU A 26 -45.99 -3.61 -29.57
N GLU A 27 -46.62 -4.79 -29.48
CA GLU A 27 -48.06 -4.97 -29.68
C GLU A 27 -48.88 -4.23 -28.63
N ALA A 28 -48.41 -4.21 -27.38
CA ALA A 28 -49.04 -3.41 -26.31
C ALA A 28 -49.02 -1.92 -26.66
N ILE A 29 -47.90 -1.37 -27.10
CA ILE A 29 -47.75 0.02 -27.53
C ILE A 29 -48.66 0.34 -28.73
N ALA A 30 -48.73 -0.55 -29.71
CA ALA A 30 -49.56 -0.38 -30.88
C ALA A 30 -51.07 -0.34 -30.52
N LYS A 31 -51.50 -1.22 -29.62
CA LYS A 31 -52.91 -1.26 -29.12
C LYS A 31 -53.26 -0.01 -28.29
N ILE A 32 -52.32 0.49 -27.43
CA ILE A 32 -52.56 1.71 -26.63
C ILE A 32 -52.69 2.93 -27.55
N ARG A 33 -51.85 3.01 -28.61
CA ARG A 33 -51.97 4.09 -29.62
C ARG A 33 -53.24 4.03 -30.43
N SER A 34 -53.72 2.83 -30.78
CA SER A 34 -54.97 2.67 -31.51
C SER A 34 -56.22 3.07 -30.69
N GLN A 35 -56.08 3.10 -29.35
CA GLN A 35 -57.10 3.60 -28.42
C GLN A 35 -57.03 5.11 -28.19
N GLY A 36 -56.12 5.82 -28.88
CA GLY A 36 -56.00 7.28 -28.76
C GLY A 36 -55.15 7.76 -27.60
N TYR A 37 -54.39 6.85 -26.94
CA TYR A 37 -53.52 7.18 -25.83
C TYR A 37 -52.06 7.22 -26.27
N PHE A 38 -51.29 8.12 -25.67
CA PHE A 38 -49.85 8.21 -25.86
C PHE A 38 -49.12 7.51 -24.71
N PRO A 39 -48.57 6.29 -24.90
CA PRO A 39 -47.93 5.55 -23.83
C PRO A 39 -46.64 6.22 -23.38
N THR A 40 -46.54 6.52 -22.07
CA THR A 40 -45.33 7.04 -21.41
C THR A 40 -44.53 5.92 -20.75
N LYS A 41 -45.20 4.84 -20.33
CA LYS A 41 -44.56 3.69 -19.68
C LYS A 41 -45.38 2.42 -19.86
N VAL A 42 -44.72 1.31 -20.29
CA VAL A 42 -45.35 0.00 -20.44
C VAL A 42 -44.53 -1.04 -19.72
N ARG A 43 -45.14 -1.85 -18.84
CA ARG A 43 -44.47 -2.90 -18.07
C ARG A 43 -45.30 -4.18 -18.05
N GLN A 44 -44.63 -5.34 -18.17
CA GLN A 44 -45.31 -6.64 -18.06
C GLN A 44 -45.62 -6.97 -16.58
N LYS A 45 -46.87 -7.34 -16.28
CA LYS A 45 -47.32 -7.78 -14.97
C LYS A 45 -46.92 -9.22 -14.75
N GLY A 46 -45.89 -9.46 -13.87
CA GLY A 46 -45.56 -10.82 -13.44
C GLY A 46 -44.19 -11.39 -13.89
N GLY A 47 -43.20 -10.57 -14.21
CA GLY A 47 -41.86 -11.03 -14.53
C GLY A 47 -40.78 -10.26 -13.77
N ALA A 48 -40.21 -10.85 -12.73
CA ALA A 48 -39.01 -10.31 -12.07
C ALA A 48 -37.78 -10.49 -12.95
N LYS A 49 -37.64 -9.64 -14.00
CA LYS A 49 -36.38 -9.38 -14.70
C LYS A 49 -36.31 -7.90 -15.05
N LYS A 50 -35.29 -7.22 -14.56
CA LYS A 50 -35.00 -5.80 -14.81
C LYS A 50 -35.04 -5.49 -16.31
N PRO A 51 -35.76 -4.43 -16.74
CA PRO A 51 -35.73 -4.03 -18.14
C PRO A 51 -34.41 -3.32 -18.49
N ALA A 52 -33.87 -3.67 -19.65
CA ALA A 52 -32.86 -2.87 -20.32
C ALA A 52 -33.46 -1.52 -20.70
N ALA A 53 -32.87 -0.42 -20.24
CA ALA A 53 -33.32 0.93 -20.54
C ALA A 53 -32.82 1.32 -21.94
N ALA A 54 -33.74 1.85 -22.74
CA ALA A 54 -33.47 2.44 -24.02
C ALA A 54 -32.64 3.74 -23.90
N THR A 55 -31.70 3.87 -24.81
CA THR A 55 -30.77 4.99 -25.00
C THR A 55 -31.47 6.33 -25.25
N GLY A 56 -31.26 7.29 -24.32
CA GLY A 56 -31.34 8.73 -24.57
C GLY A 56 -29.90 9.29 -24.40
N PRO A 57 -29.51 10.37 -25.08
CA PRO A 57 -28.15 10.88 -25.00
C PRO A 57 -27.91 11.57 -23.65
N GLY A 58 -26.92 11.09 -22.92
CA GLY A 58 -26.33 11.80 -21.78
C GLY A 58 -26.83 11.41 -20.41
N THR A 59 -26.53 10.20 -19.92
CA THR A 59 -26.34 9.92 -18.49
C THR A 59 -25.40 8.73 -18.33
N GLY A 60 -24.32 8.96 -17.60
CA GLY A 60 -23.25 8.00 -17.39
C GLY A 60 -23.75 6.61 -16.98
N GLN A 61 -23.49 5.62 -17.81
CA GLN A 61 -23.62 4.23 -17.44
C GLN A 61 -22.83 4.00 -16.15
N LYS A 62 -23.52 3.61 -15.07
CA LYS A 62 -22.86 3.04 -13.89
C LYS A 62 -22.10 1.80 -14.35
N ARG A 63 -20.82 2.01 -14.67
CA ARG A 63 -19.88 0.94 -15.01
C ARG A 63 -19.89 -0.08 -13.88
N LYS A 64 -20.04 -1.36 -14.23
CA LYS A 64 -19.87 -2.46 -13.29
C LYS A 64 -18.47 -2.33 -12.71
N SER A 65 -18.36 -1.84 -11.48
CA SER A 65 -17.12 -1.97 -10.73
C SER A 65 -16.91 -3.47 -10.53
N VAL A 66 -15.99 -4.03 -11.26
CA VAL A 66 -15.51 -5.38 -10.98
C VAL A 66 -14.80 -5.29 -9.63
N GLY A 67 -15.49 -5.74 -8.58
CA GLY A 67 -14.94 -5.88 -7.24
C GLY A 67 -13.87 -6.98 -7.24
N GLY A 68 -12.73 -6.70 -7.84
CA GLY A 68 -11.52 -7.48 -7.63
C GLY A 68 -10.98 -7.11 -6.25
N ILE A 69 -10.98 -8.08 -5.34
CA ILE A 69 -10.24 -8.00 -4.07
C ILE A 69 -8.75 -8.01 -4.44
N GLY A 70 -8.16 -6.83 -4.60
CA GLY A 70 -6.74 -6.67 -4.90
C GLY A 70 -6.46 -5.40 -5.69
N GLY A 71 -5.50 -4.59 -5.25
CA GLY A 71 -4.97 -3.45 -6.03
C GLY A 71 -4.06 -3.94 -7.16
N VAL A 72 -3.83 -3.10 -8.16
CA VAL A 72 -2.82 -3.38 -9.19
C VAL A 72 -1.43 -3.36 -8.55
N SER A 73 -0.61 -4.36 -8.84
CA SER A 73 0.77 -4.37 -8.37
C SER A 73 1.55 -3.23 -9.04
N VAL A 74 2.34 -2.51 -8.24
CA VAL A 74 3.24 -1.46 -8.76
C VAL A 74 4.13 -2.01 -9.88
N LYS A 75 4.58 -3.27 -9.78
CA LYS A 75 5.36 -3.95 -10.83
C LYS A 75 4.60 -4.04 -12.17
N GLN A 76 3.30 -4.36 -12.10
CA GLN A 76 2.48 -4.46 -13.32
C GLN A 76 2.25 -3.08 -13.95
N LEU A 77 1.97 -2.08 -13.11
CA LEU A 77 1.78 -0.71 -13.58
C LEU A 77 3.07 -0.14 -14.19
N THR A 78 4.22 -0.34 -13.53
CA THR A 78 5.53 0.08 -14.08
C THR A 78 5.82 -0.57 -15.44
N ALA A 79 5.60 -1.89 -15.56
CA ALA A 79 5.80 -2.59 -16.82
C ALA A 79 4.85 -2.10 -17.92
N PHE A 80 3.59 -1.85 -17.58
CA PHE A 80 2.62 -1.24 -18.48
C PHE A 80 3.07 0.14 -18.96
N THR A 81 3.50 1.01 -18.01
CA THR A 81 3.94 2.38 -18.36
C THR A 81 5.16 2.37 -19.27
N ARG A 82 6.15 1.50 -19.01
CA ARG A 82 7.32 1.33 -19.88
C ARG A 82 6.94 0.86 -21.27
N GLN A 83 6.06 -0.14 -21.36
CA GLN A 83 5.58 -0.66 -22.64
C GLN A 83 4.79 0.41 -23.41
N LEU A 84 3.91 1.15 -22.72
CA LEU A 84 3.17 2.24 -23.34
C LEU A 84 4.12 3.33 -23.86
N SER A 85 5.10 3.74 -23.05
CA SER A 85 6.14 4.69 -23.47
C SER A 85 6.87 4.22 -24.73
N THR A 86 7.31 2.96 -24.77
CA THR A 86 8.02 2.38 -25.93
C THR A 86 7.15 2.35 -27.19
N LEU A 87 5.85 2.03 -27.06
CA LEU A 87 4.93 2.02 -28.20
C LEU A 87 4.66 3.44 -28.73
N MET A 88 4.54 4.41 -27.83
CA MET A 88 4.37 5.83 -28.21
C MET A 88 5.62 6.41 -28.83
N ASP A 89 6.80 6.11 -28.31
CA ASP A 89 8.11 6.50 -28.87
C ASP A 89 8.32 5.91 -30.28
N ALA A 90 7.80 4.70 -30.51
CA ALA A 90 7.78 4.08 -31.85
C ALA A 90 6.72 4.67 -32.81
N GLY A 91 5.98 5.71 -32.38
CA GLY A 91 4.99 6.40 -33.20
C GLY A 91 3.64 5.70 -33.34
N LEU A 92 3.34 4.68 -32.50
CA LEU A 92 2.02 4.04 -32.56
C LEU A 92 0.95 4.95 -31.96
N PRO A 93 -0.24 5.03 -32.61
CA PRO A 93 -1.39 5.76 -32.03
C PRO A 93 -1.76 5.25 -30.65
N ILE A 94 -2.09 6.17 -29.72
CA ILE A 94 -2.39 5.87 -28.32
C ILE A 94 -3.48 4.78 -28.15
N LEU A 95 -4.56 4.88 -28.90
CA LEU A 95 -5.68 3.92 -28.82
C LEU A 95 -5.23 2.51 -29.22
N ARG A 96 -4.40 2.40 -30.25
CA ARG A 96 -3.85 1.10 -30.69
C ARG A 96 -2.90 0.53 -29.64
N SER A 97 -2.06 1.37 -29.05
CA SER A 97 -1.15 0.98 -27.98
C SER A 97 -1.91 0.47 -26.74
N LEU A 98 -2.97 1.17 -26.33
CA LEU A 98 -3.83 0.76 -25.22
C LEU A 98 -4.51 -0.61 -25.49
N ARG A 99 -5.04 -0.83 -26.69
CA ARG A 99 -5.66 -2.10 -27.09
C ARG A 99 -4.68 -3.27 -27.10
N ILE A 100 -3.45 -3.06 -27.60
CA ILE A 100 -2.38 -4.07 -27.59
C ILE A 100 -2.04 -4.44 -26.14
N LEU A 101 -1.82 -3.42 -25.30
CA LEU A 101 -1.45 -3.63 -23.89
C LEU A 101 -2.59 -4.24 -23.07
N GLU A 102 -3.86 -3.90 -23.34
CA GLU A 102 -5.02 -4.56 -22.71
C GLU A 102 -5.00 -6.07 -22.96
N GLN A 103 -4.77 -6.47 -24.22
CA GLN A 103 -4.77 -7.89 -24.60
C GLN A 103 -3.62 -8.68 -23.95
N GLN A 104 -2.47 -8.05 -23.73
CA GLN A 104 -1.31 -8.66 -23.08
C GLN A 104 -1.47 -8.80 -21.55
N GLN A 105 -2.38 -8.03 -20.93
CA GLN A 105 -2.57 -8.11 -19.48
C GLN A 105 -3.34 -9.36 -19.06
N LYS A 106 -2.87 -9.98 -17.97
CA LYS A 106 -3.61 -11.05 -17.30
C LYS A 106 -4.98 -10.56 -16.85
N PRO A 107 -6.00 -11.43 -16.78
CA PRO A 107 -7.30 -11.06 -16.23
C PRO A 107 -7.16 -10.43 -14.84
N GLY A 108 -7.66 -9.20 -14.67
CA GLY A 108 -7.52 -8.44 -13.42
C GLY A 108 -7.92 -6.97 -13.56
N LEU A 109 -7.74 -6.23 -12.46
CA LEU A 109 -8.17 -4.83 -12.37
C LEU A 109 -7.50 -3.94 -13.43
N LEU A 110 -6.20 -4.15 -13.72
CA LEU A 110 -5.48 -3.38 -14.74
C LEU A 110 -6.08 -3.58 -16.13
N ARG A 111 -6.36 -4.84 -16.53
CA ARG A 111 -6.96 -5.13 -17.83
C ARG A 111 -8.32 -4.47 -18.00
N VAL A 112 -9.16 -4.52 -16.95
CA VAL A 112 -10.49 -3.88 -16.97
C VAL A 112 -10.36 -2.36 -17.06
N ALA A 113 -9.43 -1.76 -16.31
CA ALA A 113 -9.18 -0.34 -16.38
C ALA A 113 -8.70 0.10 -17.77
N LEU A 114 -7.74 -0.64 -18.38
CA LEU A 114 -7.24 -0.34 -19.72
C LEU A 114 -8.31 -0.44 -20.80
N ARG A 115 -9.21 -1.43 -20.70
CA ARG A 115 -10.36 -1.55 -21.60
C ARG A 115 -11.25 -0.31 -21.51
N ASN A 116 -11.64 0.08 -20.29
CA ASN A 116 -12.50 1.24 -20.09
C ASN A 116 -11.82 2.54 -20.54
N VAL A 117 -10.51 2.69 -20.25
CA VAL A 117 -9.73 3.84 -20.73
C VAL A 117 -9.69 3.87 -22.26
N ALA A 118 -9.48 2.73 -22.93
CA ALA A 118 -9.49 2.68 -24.38
C ALA A 118 -10.88 3.03 -24.96
N GLU A 119 -11.96 2.58 -24.32
CA GLU A 119 -13.34 2.92 -24.71
C GLU A 119 -13.65 4.40 -24.52
N ASP A 120 -13.17 5.02 -23.40
CA ASP A 120 -13.34 6.45 -23.14
C ASP A 120 -12.59 7.30 -24.13
N VAL A 121 -11.33 6.93 -24.44
CA VAL A 121 -10.49 7.64 -25.43
C VAL A 121 -11.08 7.49 -26.86
N GLU A 122 -11.61 6.31 -27.21
CA GLU A 122 -12.32 6.09 -28.48
C GLU A 122 -13.59 6.95 -28.57
N GLY A 123 -14.25 7.19 -27.41
CA GLY A 123 -15.39 8.10 -27.27
C GLY A 123 -15.03 9.59 -27.28
N GLY A 124 -13.73 9.95 -27.40
CA GLY A 124 -13.25 11.33 -27.51
C GLY A 124 -12.81 11.97 -26.19
N ALA A 125 -12.75 11.22 -25.08
CA ALA A 125 -12.17 11.72 -23.83
C ALA A 125 -10.64 11.82 -23.96
N THR A 126 -10.02 12.72 -23.19
CA THR A 126 -8.56 12.75 -23.07
C THR A 126 -8.06 11.50 -22.32
N LEU A 127 -6.80 11.09 -22.55
CA LEU A 127 -6.21 9.95 -21.86
C LEU A 127 -6.18 10.18 -20.34
N SER A 128 -5.83 11.39 -19.91
CA SER A 128 -5.77 11.79 -18.50
C SER A 128 -7.13 11.72 -17.82
N GLU A 129 -8.19 12.21 -18.46
CA GLU A 129 -9.56 12.11 -17.95
C GLU A 129 -10.04 10.65 -17.85
N ALA A 130 -9.81 9.86 -18.90
CA ALA A 130 -10.15 8.44 -18.93
C ALA A 130 -9.42 7.67 -17.80
N MET A 131 -8.14 7.94 -17.58
CA MET A 131 -7.35 7.32 -16.49
C MET A 131 -7.80 7.80 -15.11
N ALA A 132 -8.22 9.06 -14.94
CA ALA A 132 -8.70 9.61 -13.67
C ALA A 132 -9.97 8.91 -13.17
N HIS A 133 -10.76 8.29 -14.03
CA HIS A 133 -11.89 7.44 -13.65
C HIS A 133 -11.47 6.15 -12.91
N HIS A 134 -10.19 5.79 -12.94
CA HIS A 134 -9.65 4.58 -12.33
C HIS A 134 -8.58 4.86 -11.24
N PRO A 135 -8.92 5.58 -10.13
CA PRO A 135 -7.95 6.01 -9.11
C PRO A 135 -7.32 4.86 -8.30
N LYS A 136 -7.86 3.63 -8.39
CA LYS A 136 -7.26 2.42 -7.80
C LYS A 136 -6.10 1.86 -8.63
N VAL A 137 -5.96 2.29 -9.89
CA VAL A 137 -4.94 1.86 -10.84
C VAL A 137 -3.97 3.00 -11.11
N PHE A 138 -4.49 4.17 -11.46
CA PHE A 138 -3.74 5.37 -11.81
C PHE A 138 -3.90 6.39 -10.68
N ASP A 139 -2.81 6.72 -10.01
CA ASP A 139 -2.81 7.73 -8.95
C ASP A 139 -2.80 9.16 -9.53
N ARG A 140 -2.90 10.16 -8.65
CA ARG A 140 -2.92 11.57 -9.05
C ARG A 140 -1.64 12.02 -9.74
N LEU A 141 -0.49 11.45 -9.35
CA LEU A 141 0.78 11.76 -10.02
C LEU A 141 0.73 11.29 -11.48
N PHE A 142 0.30 10.04 -11.69
CA PHE A 142 0.19 9.44 -13.01
C PHE A 142 -0.73 10.26 -13.92
N THR A 143 -1.96 10.55 -13.47
CA THR A 143 -2.95 11.26 -14.27
C THR A 143 -2.55 12.71 -14.59
N ASN A 144 -1.93 13.42 -13.63
CA ASN A 144 -1.50 14.80 -13.85
C ASN A 144 -0.29 14.89 -14.77
N MET A 145 0.66 13.95 -14.70
CA MET A 145 1.74 13.87 -15.67
C MET A 145 1.21 13.63 -17.10
N ILE A 146 0.26 12.70 -17.25
CA ILE A 146 -0.38 12.46 -18.55
C ILE A 146 -1.09 13.70 -19.04
N ALA A 147 -1.86 14.41 -18.18
CA ALA A 147 -2.53 15.65 -18.54
C ALA A 147 -1.55 16.74 -19.03
N ALA A 148 -0.42 16.89 -18.34
CA ALA A 148 0.63 17.83 -18.77
C ALA A 148 1.21 17.45 -20.13
N GLY A 149 1.44 16.14 -20.37
CA GLY A 149 1.93 15.63 -21.66
C GLY A 149 0.93 15.82 -22.81
N GLU A 150 -0.36 15.63 -22.54
CA GLU A 150 -1.42 15.87 -23.52
C GLU A 150 -1.54 17.37 -23.87
N ALA A 151 -1.56 18.23 -22.84
CA ALA A 151 -1.64 19.68 -23.04
C ALA A 151 -0.43 20.25 -23.78
N GLY A 152 0.77 19.70 -23.52
CA GLY A 152 2.02 20.12 -24.18
C GLY A 152 2.30 19.44 -25.52
N GLY A 153 1.53 18.40 -25.92
CA GLY A 153 1.79 17.61 -27.13
C GLY A 153 3.07 16.75 -27.06
N VAL A 154 3.58 16.49 -25.85
CA VAL A 154 4.85 15.77 -25.58
C VAL A 154 4.60 14.52 -24.73
N LEU A 155 3.51 13.81 -25.01
CA LEU A 155 3.05 12.67 -24.24
C LEU A 155 4.09 11.52 -24.21
N ASP A 156 4.82 11.30 -25.30
CA ASP A 156 5.92 10.36 -25.43
C ASP A 156 7.03 10.62 -24.40
N VAL A 157 7.51 11.87 -24.34
CA VAL A 157 8.53 12.30 -23.36
C VAL A 157 8.05 12.14 -21.92
N ILE A 158 6.80 12.52 -21.65
CA ILE A 158 6.20 12.40 -20.31
C ILE A 158 6.04 10.95 -19.89
N LEU A 159 5.58 10.08 -20.79
CA LEU A 159 5.48 8.63 -20.53
C LEU A 159 6.85 8.01 -20.24
N GLN A 160 7.90 8.42 -20.94
CA GLN A 160 9.27 7.99 -20.68
C GLN A 160 9.72 8.41 -19.28
N ARG A 161 9.53 9.69 -18.90
CA ARG A 161 9.85 10.21 -17.57
C ARG A 161 9.08 9.48 -16.46
N LEU A 162 7.79 9.23 -16.69
CA LEU A 162 6.94 8.51 -15.76
C LEU A 162 7.40 7.06 -15.60
N ALA A 163 7.77 6.38 -16.68
CA ALA A 163 8.32 5.03 -16.64
C ALA A 163 9.63 5.00 -15.85
N ASP A 164 10.56 5.92 -16.11
CA ASP A 164 11.83 6.04 -15.39
C ASP A 164 11.63 6.31 -13.90
N PHE A 165 10.69 7.22 -13.56
CA PHE A 165 10.29 7.48 -12.17
C PHE A 165 9.82 6.21 -11.46
N MET A 166 8.90 5.47 -12.07
CA MET A 166 8.33 4.25 -11.49
C MET A 166 9.36 3.13 -11.38
N GLU A 167 10.25 2.98 -12.36
CA GLU A 167 11.33 1.99 -12.35
C GLU A 167 12.35 2.27 -11.26
N LYS A 168 12.80 3.52 -11.08
CA LYS A 168 13.71 3.92 -10.00
C LYS A 168 13.09 3.64 -8.63
N ALA A 169 11.84 4.05 -8.42
CA ALA A 169 11.11 3.78 -7.18
C ALA A 169 10.96 2.27 -6.90
N GLN A 170 10.68 1.48 -7.94
CA GLN A 170 10.57 0.03 -7.80
C GLN A 170 11.92 -0.65 -7.58
N LYS A 171 12.99 -0.17 -8.20
CA LYS A 171 14.36 -0.68 -8.02
C LYS A 171 14.79 -0.52 -6.56
N LEU A 172 14.63 0.68 -5.99
CA LEU A 172 14.93 0.95 -4.59
C LEU A 172 14.12 0.02 -3.66
N LYS A 173 12.81 -0.06 -3.86
CA LYS A 173 11.95 -0.95 -3.07
C LYS A 173 12.39 -2.41 -3.14
N ARG A 174 12.77 -2.91 -4.32
CA ARG A 174 13.26 -4.30 -4.49
C ARG A 174 14.58 -4.52 -3.76
N LYS A 175 15.51 -3.56 -3.80
CA LYS A 175 16.78 -3.65 -3.07
C LYS A 175 16.53 -3.73 -1.56
N VAL A 176 15.70 -2.86 -1.01
CA VAL A 176 15.35 -2.87 0.43
C VAL A 176 14.71 -4.20 0.83
N ILE A 177 13.70 -4.67 0.08
CA ILE A 177 13.05 -5.96 0.39
C ILE A 177 14.02 -7.11 0.27
N GLY A 178 14.84 -7.16 -0.80
CA GLY A 178 15.83 -8.20 -1.02
C GLY A 178 16.85 -8.29 0.12
N ALA A 179 17.33 -7.15 0.60
CA ALA A 179 18.25 -7.07 1.73
C ALA A 179 17.65 -7.61 3.04
N MET A 180 16.32 -7.47 3.24
CA MET A 180 15.63 -7.95 4.45
C MET A 180 15.25 -9.45 4.43
N ILE A 181 15.36 -10.13 3.29
CA ILE A 181 14.97 -11.56 3.18
C ILE A 181 15.84 -12.44 4.10
N TYR A 182 17.17 -12.26 4.06
CA TYR A 182 18.11 -13.05 4.86
C TYR A 182 17.88 -12.88 6.37
N PRO A 183 17.83 -11.66 6.95
CA PRO A 183 17.53 -11.45 8.36
C PRO A 183 16.20 -12.08 8.80
N ILE A 184 15.15 -11.89 8.01
CA ILE A 184 13.83 -12.46 8.32
C ILE A 184 13.86 -13.98 8.29
N ALA A 185 14.51 -14.60 7.32
CA ALA A 185 14.65 -16.05 7.23
C ALA A 185 15.41 -16.63 8.43
N VAL A 186 16.54 -16.02 8.81
CA VAL A 186 17.36 -16.48 9.97
C VAL A 186 16.57 -16.34 11.26
N ILE A 187 15.95 -15.20 11.54
CA ILE A 187 15.15 -14.99 12.76
C ILE A 187 13.96 -15.94 12.82
N SER A 188 13.29 -16.18 11.67
CA SER A 188 12.15 -17.11 11.63
C SER A 188 12.57 -18.56 11.92
N PHE A 189 13.67 -19.00 11.31
CA PHE A 189 14.18 -20.35 11.52
C PHE A 189 14.68 -20.55 12.94
N ALA A 190 15.44 -19.61 13.47
CA ALA A 190 15.91 -19.66 14.86
C ALA A 190 14.77 -19.60 15.87
N GLY A 191 13.78 -18.73 15.64
CA GLY A 191 12.58 -18.66 16.44
C GLY A 191 11.78 -19.97 16.45
N ALA A 192 11.70 -20.65 15.31
CA ALA A 192 11.07 -21.99 15.24
C ALA A 192 11.83 -23.03 16.04
N ILE A 193 13.18 -23.04 15.99
CA ILE A 193 14.01 -23.97 16.80
C ILE A 193 13.83 -23.68 18.28
N VAL A 194 13.98 -22.42 18.71
CA VAL A 194 13.81 -22.04 20.13
C VAL A 194 12.40 -22.40 20.63
N THR A 195 11.37 -22.14 19.85
CA THR A 195 9.99 -22.53 20.19
C THR A 195 9.87 -24.05 20.31
N GLY A 196 10.44 -24.81 19.39
CA GLY A 196 10.48 -26.27 19.46
C GLY A 196 11.16 -26.78 20.73
N ILE A 197 12.31 -26.24 21.10
CA ILE A 197 13.01 -26.59 22.34
C ILE A 197 12.14 -26.27 23.57
N MET A 198 11.56 -25.07 23.63
CA MET A 198 10.72 -24.63 24.76
C MET A 198 9.45 -25.43 24.90
N VAL A 199 8.83 -25.89 23.82
CA VAL A 199 7.55 -26.62 23.86
C VAL A 199 7.74 -28.11 24.03
N TYR A 200 8.80 -28.71 23.47
CA TYR A 200 8.98 -30.18 23.49
C TYR A 200 10.10 -30.67 24.42
N VAL A 201 11.26 -29.97 24.44
CA VAL A 201 12.44 -30.42 25.16
C VAL A 201 12.39 -30.02 26.62
N VAL A 202 12.21 -28.74 26.91
CA VAL A 202 12.22 -28.21 28.29
C VAL A 202 11.17 -28.89 29.21
N PRO A 203 9.92 -29.19 28.77
CA PRO A 203 8.96 -29.90 29.60
C PRO A 203 9.37 -31.36 29.97
N LYS A 204 10.16 -32.02 29.10
CA LYS A 204 10.68 -33.36 29.43
C LYS A 204 11.74 -33.30 30.54
N PHE A 205 12.65 -32.28 30.44
CA PHE A 205 13.63 -32.04 31.50
C PHE A 205 12.96 -31.69 32.83
N LYS A 206 11.88 -30.89 32.82
CA LYS A 206 11.10 -30.56 34.01
C LYS A 206 10.63 -31.81 34.74
N LYS A 207 10.10 -32.82 34.03
CA LYS A 207 9.66 -34.08 34.64
C LYS A 207 10.81 -34.82 35.31
N ILE A 208 11.96 -34.92 34.63
CA ILE A 208 13.18 -35.57 35.14
C ILE A 208 13.60 -34.89 36.46
N PHE A 209 13.66 -33.58 36.53
CA PHE A 209 14.08 -32.85 37.75
C PHE A 209 13.07 -32.98 38.90
N GLN A 210 11.76 -33.08 38.60
CA GLN A 210 10.73 -33.28 39.59
C GLN A 210 10.82 -34.68 40.22
N ASP A 211 11.22 -35.70 39.45
CA ASP A 211 11.36 -37.08 39.95
C ASP A 211 12.55 -37.24 40.93
N PHE A 212 13.54 -36.32 40.88
CA PHE A 212 14.70 -36.32 41.75
C PHE A 212 14.59 -35.41 42.99
N ASP A 213 13.47 -34.71 43.18
CA ASP A 213 13.19 -33.79 44.31
C ASP A 213 14.31 -32.80 44.61
N THR A 214 14.96 -32.27 43.56
CA THR A 214 16.14 -31.40 43.66
C THR A 214 15.74 -29.94 43.56
N ASP A 215 16.31 -29.07 44.40
CA ASP A 215 16.13 -27.64 44.32
C ASP A 215 16.70 -27.12 42.97
N LEU A 216 15.84 -26.46 42.20
CA LEU A 216 16.20 -25.97 40.87
C LEU A 216 16.86 -24.58 40.96
N PRO A 217 18.02 -24.38 40.32
CA PRO A 217 18.62 -23.07 40.21
C PRO A 217 17.71 -22.02 39.57
N ASP A 218 17.89 -20.74 39.92
CA ASP A 218 17.05 -19.62 39.45
C ASP A 218 16.96 -19.52 37.94
N LEU A 219 18.06 -19.75 37.21
CA LEU A 219 18.08 -19.75 35.74
C LEU A 219 17.19 -20.86 35.16
N THR A 220 17.16 -22.01 35.78
CA THR A 220 16.31 -23.13 35.35
C THR A 220 14.84 -22.86 35.65
N THR A 221 14.52 -22.29 36.81
CA THR A 221 13.15 -21.90 37.15
C THR A 221 12.62 -20.82 36.21
N MET A 222 13.47 -19.84 35.83
CA MET A 222 13.15 -18.86 34.81
C MET A 222 12.87 -19.50 33.45
N LEU A 223 13.72 -20.42 32.98
CA LEU A 223 13.52 -21.15 31.73
C LEU A 223 12.23 -21.95 31.74
N LEU A 224 11.93 -22.66 32.86
CA LEU A 224 10.70 -23.45 33.03
C LEU A 224 9.44 -22.57 33.02
N ASN A 225 9.50 -21.40 33.65
CA ASN A 225 8.40 -20.43 33.60
C ASN A 225 8.14 -19.91 32.20
N MET A 226 9.21 -19.60 31.46
CA MET A 226 9.10 -19.22 30.04
C MET A 226 8.52 -20.35 29.18
N SER A 227 8.99 -21.59 29.40
CA SER A 227 8.46 -22.78 28.73
C SER A 227 6.99 -23.04 29.08
N ASN A 228 6.62 -22.98 30.36
CA ASN A 228 5.23 -23.09 30.78
C ASN A 228 4.33 -22.05 30.10
N PHE A 229 4.75 -20.77 30.05
CA PHE A 229 4.04 -19.73 29.32
C PHE A 229 3.87 -20.10 27.85
N MET A 230 4.93 -20.56 27.20
CA MET A 230 4.87 -20.97 25.79
C MET A 230 3.89 -22.13 25.57
N VAL A 231 3.84 -23.13 26.45
CA VAL A 231 2.93 -24.27 26.34
C VAL A 231 1.48 -23.91 26.72
N GLY A 232 1.27 -22.72 27.30
CA GLY A 232 -0.06 -22.25 27.72
C GLY A 232 -0.39 -22.60 29.18
N LYS A 233 0.62 -22.71 30.04
CA LYS A 233 0.49 -22.92 31.47
C LYS A 233 1.02 -21.70 32.22
N THR A 234 0.28 -21.25 33.23
CA THR A 234 0.73 -20.17 34.12
C THR A 234 0.65 -20.64 35.57
N THR A 235 1.48 -20.04 36.41
CA THR A 235 1.45 -20.33 37.84
C THR A 235 0.70 -19.24 38.58
N ASN A 236 -0.37 -19.56 39.28
CA ASN A 236 -1.12 -18.60 40.08
C ASN A 236 -0.33 -18.17 41.32
N ALA A 237 -0.75 -17.09 41.98
CA ALA A 237 -0.17 -16.62 43.26
C ALA A 237 -0.06 -17.70 44.35
N ASN A 238 -0.85 -18.75 44.27
CA ASN A 238 -0.86 -19.90 45.18
C ASN A 238 0.04 -21.07 44.73
N GLY A 239 0.94 -20.86 43.74
CA GLY A 239 1.85 -21.89 43.24
C GLY A 239 1.23 -22.97 42.32
N GLN A 240 -0.08 -22.90 42.04
CA GLN A 240 -0.76 -23.90 41.21
C GLN A 240 -0.62 -23.56 39.73
N VAL A 241 -0.30 -24.56 38.90
CA VAL A 241 -0.23 -24.46 37.46
C VAL A 241 -1.64 -24.50 36.88
N VAL A 242 -2.04 -23.42 36.20
CA VAL A 242 -3.36 -23.27 35.57
C VAL A 242 -3.16 -23.18 34.06
N ASP A 243 -4.01 -23.84 33.28
CA ASP A 243 -3.99 -23.78 31.84
C ASP A 243 -4.51 -22.41 31.37
N MET A 244 -3.75 -21.75 30.47
CA MET A 244 -4.14 -20.51 29.80
C MET A 244 -5.08 -20.84 28.65
N VAL A 245 -6.07 -19.98 28.42
CA VAL A 245 -7.02 -20.11 27.29
C VAL A 245 -6.28 -20.08 25.94
N ILE A 246 -5.18 -19.30 25.84
CA ILE A 246 -4.37 -19.17 24.63
C ILE A 246 -2.91 -19.47 25.02
N PRO A 247 -2.24 -20.44 24.37
CA PRO A 247 -0.84 -20.74 24.66
C PRO A 247 0.05 -19.56 24.26
N GLY A 248 1.15 -19.33 25.00
CA GLY A 248 2.04 -18.21 24.82
C GLY A 248 2.68 -18.14 23.42
N TRP A 249 2.97 -19.29 22.79
CA TRP A 249 3.46 -19.32 21.43
C TRP A 249 2.45 -18.71 20.43
N ALA A 250 1.14 -18.94 20.66
CA ALA A 250 0.10 -18.37 19.82
C ALA A 250 -0.04 -16.85 20.07
N ILE A 251 0.14 -16.38 21.31
CA ILE A 251 0.19 -14.95 21.64
C ILE A 251 1.35 -14.28 20.92
N ILE A 252 2.56 -14.88 20.93
CA ILE A 252 3.73 -14.36 20.23
C ILE A 252 3.49 -14.34 18.72
N MET A 253 2.86 -15.37 18.16
CA MET A 253 2.55 -15.44 16.72
C MET A 253 1.43 -14.45 16.32
N LEU A 254 0.48 -14.17 17.22
CA LEU A 254 -0.62 -13.23 17.00
C LEU A 254 -0.22 -11.77 17.28
N SER A 255 0.83 -11.55 18.11
CA SER A 255 1.25 -10.21 18.53
C SER A 255 1.61 -9.27 17.36
N PRO A 256 2.32 -9.69 16.29
CA PRO A 256 2.59 -8.81 15.16
C PRO A 256 1.32 -8.43 14.40
N PHE A 257 0.33 -9.32 14.35
CA PHE A 257 -0.97 -9.03 13.76
C PHE A 257 -1.77 -8.02 14.60
N LEU A 258 -1.80 -8.18 15.93
CA LEU A 258 -2.42 -7.23 16.85
C LEU A 258 -1.76 -5.86 16.80
N LEU A 259 -0.41 -5.83 16.80
CA LEU A 259 0.36 -4.59 16.64
C LEU A 259 0.07 -3.92 15.29
N PHE A 260 -0.06 -4.70 14.21
CA PHE A 260 -0.43 -4.19 12.89
C PHE A 260 -1.85 -3.58 12.89
N VAL A 261 -2.82 -4.24 13.53
CA VAL A 261 -4.20 -3.73 13.65
C VAL A 261 -4.22 -2.44 14.49
N LEU A 262 -3.53 -2.44 15.63
CA LEU A 262 -3.40 -1.27 16.51
C LEU A 262 -2.72 -0.10 15.77
N TRP A 263 -1.63 -0.37 15.06
CA TRP A 263 -0.94 0.61 14.24
C TRP A 263 -1.85 1.17 13.14
N LYS A 264 -2.64 0.33 12.47
CA LYS A 264 -3.63 0.76 11.47
C LYS A 264 -4.75 1.61 12.10
N ALA A 265 -5.20 1.27 13.31
CA ALA A 265 -6.19 2.04 14.05
C ALA A 265 -5.67 3.43 14.43
N ILE A 266 -4.44 3.52 14.97
CA ILE A 266 -3.80 4.80 15.32
C ILE A 266 -3.61 5.67 14.05
N ARG A 267 -3.22 5.09 12.93
CA ARG A 267 -3.08 5.81 11.65
C ARG A 267 -4.40 6.35 11.08
N LYS A 268 -5.55 5.94 11.58
CA LYS A 268 -6.86 6.45 11.14
C LYS A 268 -7.08 7.90 11.60
N PHE A 269 -6.47 8.31 12.71
CA PHE A 269 -6.54 9.67 13.24
C PHE A 269 -5.39 10.53 12.70
N LYS A 270 -5.67 11.79 12.29
CA LYS A 270 -4.65 12.72 11.77
C LYS A 270 -3.50 12.96 12.76
N GLY A 271 -3.82 13.14 14.06
CA GLY A 271 -2.81 13.28 15.12
C GLY A 271 -1.96 12.02 15.33
N GLY A 272 -2.59 10.85 15.26
CA GLY A 272 -1.90 9.56 15.38
C GLY A 272 -0.91 9.30 14.24
N ARG A 273 -1.23 9.69 13.00
CA ARG A 273 -0.29 9.60 11.86
C ARG A 273 0.95 10.45 12.10
N TYR A 274 0.76 11.71 12.48
CA TYR A 274 1.88 12.62 12.73
C TYR A 274 2.79 12.10 13.85
N ALA A 275 2.21 11.68 14.99
CA ALA A 275 2.98 11.16 16.11
C ALA A 275 3.79 9.91 15.75
N LEU A 276 3.16 8.97 15.02
CA LEU A 276 3.84 7.76 14.55
C LEU A 276 4.95 8.08 13.54
N ASP A 277 4.73 9.02 12.63
CA ASP A 277 5.73 9.37 11.62
C ASP A 277 6.89 10.14 12.24
N VAL A 278 6.65 11.03 13.22
CA VAL A 278 7.72 11.66 14.04
C VAL A 278 8.52 10.61 14.82
N PHE A 279 7.83 9.65 15.47
CA PHE A 279 8.49 8.58 16.20
C PHE A 279 9.40 7.74 15.29
N LYS A 280 8.92 7.34 14.12
CA LYS A 280 9.73 6.59 13.15
C LYS A 280 10.98 7.34 12.69
N LEU A 281 10.87 8.67 12.49
CA LEU A 281 12.01 9.50 12.09
C LEU A 281 13.05 9.66 13.19
N LYS A 282 12.69 9.44 14.49
CA LYS A 282 13.60 9.49 15.62
C LYS A 282 14.36 8.20 15.90
N ILE A 283 13.94 7.06 15.30
CA ILE A 283 14.64 5.79 15.49
C ILE A 283 16.01 5.87 14.82
N PRO A 284 17.11 5.56 15.52
CA PRO A 284 18.45 5.58 14.92
C PRO A 284 18.51 4.62 13.71
N ILE A 285 19.27 4.98 12.67
CA ILE A 285 19.43 4.28 11.40
C ILE A 285 18.15 4.22 10.58
N LEU A 286 17.04 3.65 11.11
CA LEU A 286 15.75 3.58 10.43
C LEU A 286 15.16 4.97 10.14
N GLY A 287 15.29 5.90 11.07
CA GLY A 287 14.85 7.29 10.88
C GLY A 287 15.60 7.98 9.74
N SER A 288 16.92 7.78 9.65
CA SER A 288 17.73 8.31 8.55
C SER A 288 17.32 7.73 7.20
N ILE A 289 17.10 6.41 7.13
CA ILE A 289 16.62 5.74 5.90
C ILE A 289 15.25 6.30 5.48
N LEU A 290 14.31 6.43 6.43
CA LEU A 290 12.96 6.94 6.16
C LEU A 290 12.97 8.42 5.75
N SER A 291 13.80 9.24 6.41
CA SER A 291 13.98 10.65 6.08
C SER A 291 14.52 10.80 4.66
N LYS A 292 15.67 10.15 4.36
CA LYS A 292 16.30 10.22 3.04
C LYS A 292 15.40 9.67 1.93
N THR A 293 14.68 8.57 2.18
CA THR A 293 13.66 8.04 1.26
C THR A 293 12.53 9.04 1.01
N ALA A 294 12.08 9.76 2.04
CA ALA A 294 11.05 10.77 1.90
C ALA A 294 11.55 11.97 1.08
N VAL A 295 12.79 12.41 1.34
CA VAL A 295 13.44 13.48 0.56
C VAL A 295 13.59 13.07 -0.89
N ALA A 296 14.20 11.92 -1.18
CA ALA A 296 14.36 11.40 -2.54
C ALA A 296 13.03 11.31 -3.28
N ARG A 297 11.98 10.84 -2.60
CA ARG A 297 10.65 10.74 -3.19
C ARG A 297 10.06 12.09 -3.55
N PHE A 298 10.04 13.06 -2.61
CA PHE A 298 9.41 14.34 -2.89
C PHE A 298 10.22 15.15 -3.91
N THR A 299 11.55 15.17 -3.84
CA THR A 299 12.40 15.89 -4.81
C THR A 299 12.29 15.28 -6.21
N ARG A 300 12.26 13.95 -6.32
CA ARG A 300 12.04 13.29 -7.60
C ARG A 300 10.65 13.59 -8.18
N THR A 301 9.59 13.51 -7.35
CA THR A 301 8.23 13.79 -7.79
C THR A 301 8.12 15.24 -8.26
N LEU A 302 8.60 16.18 -7.46
CA LEU A 302 8.55 17.61 -7.78
C LEU A 302 9.39 17.94 -9.02
N GLY A 303 10.63 17.47 -9.07
CA GLY A 303 11.51 17.69 -10.22
C GLY A 303 10.95 17.11 -11.51
N THR A 304 10.34 15.91 -11.46
CA THR A 304 9.71 15.30 -12.63
C THR A 304 8.50 16.08 -13.12
N LEU A 305 7.66 16.60 -12.22
CA LEU A 305 6.49 17.41 -12.56
C LEU A 305 6.90 18.77 -13.16
N ILE A 306 7.89 19.46 -12.56
CA ILE A 306 8.41 20.72 -13.09
C ILE A 306 9.03 20.50 -14.47
N ALA A 307 9.84 19.45 -14.62
CA ALA A 307 10.43 19.08 -15.91
C ALA A 307 9.37 18.73 -16.98
N ALA A 308 8.18 18.29 -16.55
CA ALA A 308 7.02 18.04 -17.41
C ALA A 308 6.23 19.32 -17.75
N GLY A 309 6.61 20.49 -17.21
CA GLY A 309 5.93 21.76 -17.42
C GLY A 309 4.73 22.00 -16.51
N VAL A 310 4.52 21.18 -15.47
CA VAL A 310 3.45 21.40 -14.51
C VAL A 310 3.77 22.64 -13.65
N PRO A 311 2.82 23.59 -13.49
CA PRO A 311 3.02 24.77 -12.65
C PRO A 311 3.46 24.40 -11.22
N ILE A 312 4.42 25.14 -10.64
CA ILE A 312 5.07 24.80 -9.37
C ILE A 312 4.08 24.59 -8.21
N LEU A 313 3.03 25.41 -8.11
CA LEU A 313 2.01 25.28 -7.05
C LEU A 313 1.20 24.00 -7.18
N GLU A 314 0.86 23.60 -8.39
CA GLU A 314 0.19 22.35 -8.65
C GLU A 314 1.11 21.15 -8.41
N ALA A 315 2.36 21.23 -8.90
CA ALA A 315 3.39 20.23 -8.67
C ALA A 315 3.64 19.99 -7.16
N LEU A 316 3.68 21.06 -6.35
CA LEU A 316 3.77 20.97 -4.88
C LEU A 316 2.54 20.30 -4.25
N THR A 317 1.34 20.60 -4.74
CA THR A 317 0.11 19.96 -4.26
C THR A 317 0.12 18.46 -4.50
N ILE A 318 0.50 18.02 -5.70
CA ILE A 318 0.62 16.61 -6.07
C ILE A 318 1.73 15.93 -5.23
N THR A 319 2.88 16.57 -5.10
CA THR A 319 4.03 16.08 -4.33
C THR A 319 3.69 15.91 -2.85
N LYS A 320 2.97 16.85 -2.26
CA LYS A 320 2.45 16.76 -0.89
C LYS A 320 1.57 15.52 -0.73
N ASP A 321 0.60 15.31 -1.61
CA ASP A 321 -0.35 14.19 -1.54
C ASP A 321 0.35 12.82 -1.71
N THR A 322 1.45 12.76 -2.45
CA THR A 322 2.21 11.54 -2.73
C THR A 322 3.37 11.27 -1.75
N SER A 323 3.72 12.23 -0.90
CA SER A 323 4.86 12.14 0.04
C SER A 323 4.75 10.98 1.04
N GLY A 324 3.54 10.64 1.49
CA GLY A 324 3.28 9.47 2.34
C GLY A 324 3.74 9.58 3.79
N ASN A 325 4.37 10.70 4.20
CA ASN A 325 4.79 11.00 5.57
C ASN A 325 4.21 12.34 6.01
N GLU A 326 3.51 12.37 7.14
CA GLU A 326 2.76 13.53 7.61
C GLU A 326 3.67 14.73 7.96
N VAL A 327 4.92 14.48 8.36
CA VAL A 327 5.90 15.54 8.66
C VAL A 327 6.25 16.30 7.38
N TYR A 328 6.54 15.58 6.29
CA TYR A 328 6.85 16.15 4.98
C TYR A 328 5.61 16.77 4.32
N ILE A 329 4.42 16.16 4.47
CA ILE A 329 3.16 16.73 4.00
C ILE A 329 2.94 18.13 4.56
N ARG A 330 3.15 18.32 5.88
CA ARG A 330 2.99 19.62 6.54
C ARG A 330 4.08 20.61 6.15
N ALA A 331 5.30 20.14 5.94
CA ALA A 331 6.40 20.99 5.48
C ALA A 331 6.13 21.51 4.06
N LEU A 332 5.78 20.62 3.14
CA LEU A 332 5.46 20.98 1.75
C LEU A 332 4.21 21.87 1.66
N ALA A 333 3.22 21.70 2.56
CA ALA A 333 2.08 22.60 2.63
C ALA A 333 2.48 24.03 2.97
N ARG A 334 3.39 24.21 3.94
CA ARG A 334 3.92 25.54 4.27
C ARG A 334 4.73 26.15 3.14
N VAL A 335 5.57 25.34 2.48
CA VAL A 335 6.32 25.78 1.29
C VAL A 335 5.37 26.23 0.17
N HIS A 336 4.32 25.45 -0.10
CA HIS A 336 3.29 25.81 -1.07
C HIS A 336 2.62 27.16 -0.74
N ASP A 337 2.26 27.39 0.54
CA ASP A 337 1.61 28.62 0.95
C ASP A 337 2.55 29.83 0.84
N SER A 338 3.84 29.70 1.23
CA SER A 338 4.86 30.72 1.06
C SER A 338 5.11 31.09 -0.40
N ILE A 339 5.23 30.11 -1.28
CA ILE A 339 5.41 30.38 -2.74
C ILE A 339 4.17 31.08 -3.31
N ARG A 340 2.97 30.72 -2.86
CA ARG A 340 1.74 31.41 -3.26
C ARG A 340 1.72 32.90 -2.85
N GLU A 341 2.41 33.22 -1.74
CA GLU A 341 2.59 34.60 -1.23
C GLU A 341 3.74 35.34 -1.91
N GLY A 342 4.47 34.68 -2.81
CA GLY A 342 5.58 35.27 -3.59
C GLY A 342 6.96 35.11 -2.96
N GLU A 343 7.09 34.26 -1.92
CA GLU A 343 8.40 33.93 -1.33
C GLU A 343 9.18 32.97 -2.26
N SER A 344 10.52 32.92 -2.09
CA SER A 344 11.36 31.92 -2.74
C SER A 344 11.05 30.52 -2.23
N PHE A 345 11.43 29.47 -2.99
CA PHE A 345 11.23 28.09 -2.58
C PHE A 345 12.21 27.66 -1.47
N ALA A 346 13.47 28.11 -1.55
CA ALA A 346 14.53 27.72 -0.63
C ALA A 346 14.29 28.17 0.80
N ALA A 347 13.79 29.39 1.04
CA ALA A 347 13.61 29.96 2.36
C ALA A 347 12.60 29.18 3.26
N PRO A 348 11.35 28.91 2.84
CA PRO A 348 10.41 28.13 3.64
C PRO A 348 10.82 26.66 3.78
N LEU A 349 11.52 26.10 2.78
CA LEU A 349 12.07 24.76 2.86
C LEU A 349 13.12 24.64 3.97
N LYS A 350 14.03 25.61 4.07
CA LYS A 350 15.03 25.73 5.16
C LYS A 350 14.36 25.89 6.52
N ALA A 351 13.35 26.74 6.62
CA ALA A 351 12.60 26.97 7.84
C ALA A 351 11.86 25.72 8.34
N SER A 352 11.50 24.80 7.44
CA SER A 352 10.79 23.57 7.78
C SER A 352 11.63 22.56 8.58
N LYS A 353 12.97 22.62 8.49
CA LYS A 353 13.95 21.72 9.14
C LYS A 353 13.73 20.24 8.83
N VAL A 354 13.06 19.89 7.74
CA VAL A 354 12.80 18.50 7.33
C VAL A 354 13.81 17.98 6.31
N VAL A 355 14.63 18.87 5.76
CA VAL A 355 15.67 18.57 4.79
C VAL A 355 17.02 19.10 5.23
N ASP A 356 18.09 18.49 4.72
CA ASP A 356 19.46 18.91 4.96
C ASP A 356 19.81 20.20 4.20
N ASN A 357 20.86 20.91 4.65
CA ASN A 357 21.33 22.12 4.00
C ASN A 357 21.73 21.89 2.53
N LEU A 358 22.20 20.68 2.18
CA LEU A 358 22.52 20.34 0.80
C LEU A 358 21.30 20.49 -0.12
N VAL A 359 20.14 19.97 0.32
CA VAL A 359 18.88 20.09 -0.43
C VAL A 359 18.47 21.54 -0.59
N VAL A 360 18.55 22.33 0.48
CA VAL A 360 18.22 23.75 0.48
C VAL A 360 19.10 24.49 -0.52
N ASN A 361 20.42 24.29 -0.47
CA ASN A 361 21.36 24.95 -1.36
C ASN A 361 21.15 24.55 -2.83
N MET A 362 20.86 23.25 -3.10
CA MET A 362 20.58 22.79 -4.47
C MET A 362 19.28 23.38 -5.02
N VAL A 363 18.27 23.55 -4.16
CA VAL A 363 17.01 24.21 -4.51
C VAL A 363 17.24 25.69 -4.79
N ASP A 364 18.01 26.38 -3.94
CA ASP A 364 18.36 27.79 -4.09
C ASP A 364 19.08 28.06 -5.43
N VAL A 365 20.14 27.29 -5.69
CA VAL A 365 20.86 27.37 -6.98
C VAL A 365 19.95 27.06 -8.16
N GLY A 366 19.09 26.03 -8.04
CA GLY A 366 18.14 25.67 -9.09
C GLY A 366 17.08 26.75 -9.35
N GLU A 367 16.66 27.48 -8.31
CA GLU A 367 15.74 28.60 -8.41
C GLU A 367 16.41 29.82 -9.10
N GLU A 368 17.66 30.14 -8.70
CA GLU A 368 18.43 31.24 -9.29
C GLU A 368 18.80 30.99 -10.77
N THR A 369 19.15 29.75 -11.12
CA THR A 369 19.58 29.39 -12.49
C THR A 369 18.41 29.02 -13.41
N GLY A 370 17.21 28.81 -12.87
CA GLY A 370 16.05 28.32 -13.62
C GLY A 370 16.07 26.81 -13.91
N ASP A 371 17.06 26.06 -13.39
CA ASP A 371 17.24 24.61 -13.57
C ASP A 371 16.76 23.80 -12.36
N LEU A 372 15.70 24.26 -11.70
CA LEU A 372 15.18 23.66 -10.46
C LEU A 372 14.84 22.17 -10.62
N ASP A 373 14.27 21.79 -11.77
CA ASP A 373 13.93 20.40 -12.08
C ASP A 373 15.16 19.49 -12.09
N LYS A 374 16.27 19.92 -12.73
CA LYS A 374 17.52 19.16 -12.79
C LYS A 374 18.17 19.04 -11.41
N MET A 375 18.15 20.13 -10.62
CA MET A 375 18.71 20.11 -9.26
C MET A 375 17.92 19.18 -8.34
N LEU A 376 16.59 19.21 -8.38
CA LEU A 376 15.74 18.32 -7.62
C LEU A 376 15.94 16.85 -8.00
N ILE A 377 16.09 16.53 -9.27
CA ILE A 377 16.34 15.15 -9.74
C ILE A 377 17.73 14.68 -9.27
N LYS A 378 18.77 15.53 -9.33
CA LYS A 378 20.12 15.21 -8.80
C LYS A 378 20.09 14.94 -7.29
N VAL A 379 19.38 15.77 -6.54
CA VAL A 379 19.16 15.52 -5.09
C VAL A 379 18.51 14.16 -4.87
N ALA A 380 17.47 13.85 -5.63
CA ALA A 380 16.78 12.56 -5.51
C ALA A 380 17.70 11.37 -5.82
N ASP A 381 18.52 11.45 -6.87
CA ASP A 381 19.48 10.40 -7.25
C ASP A 381 20.54 10.20 -6.15
N ASN A 382 21.09 11.28 -5.60
CA ASN A 382 22.05 11.22 -4.48
C ASN A 382 21.45 10.55 -3.24
N PHE A 383 20.24 10.96 -2.84
CA PHE A 383 19.58 10.37 -1.68
C PHE A 383 19.15 8.91 -1.89
N ASP A 384 18.83 8.50 -3.13
CA ASP A 384 18.59 7.09 -3.44
C ASP A 384 19.86 6.24 -3.23
N GLU A 385 21.06 6.73 -3.65
CA GLU A 385 22.35 6.07 -3.42
C GLU A 385 22.69 6.01 -1.93
N GLU A 386 22.44 7.09 -1.19
CA GLU A 386 22.64 7.12 0.26
C GLU A 386 21.71 6.11 0.98
N VAL A 387 20.44 6.01 0.56
CA VAL A 387 19.51 5.02 1.10
C VAL A 387 19.98 3.60 0.81
N GLU A 388 20.47 3.32 -0.42
CA GLU A 388 21.03 2.02 -0.77
C GLU A 388 22.20 1.66 0.16
N THR A 389 23.11 2.61 0.41
CA THR A 389 24.27 2.44 1.31
C THR A 389 23.84 2.22 2.76
N LEU A 390 22.91 3.01 3.27
CA LEU A 390 22.37 2.88 4.63
C LEU A 390 21.64 1.54 4.84
N VAL A 391 20.90 1.07 3.84
CA VAL A 391 20.22 -0.23 3.90
C VAL A 391 21.24 -1.37 3.91
N ALA A 392 22.28 -1.30 3.08
CA ALA A 392 23.36 -2.28 3.09
C ALA A 392 24.10 -2.30 4.44
N GLY A 393 24.42 -1.12 4.99
CA GLY A 393 25.02 -0.98 6.32
C GLY A 393 24.12 -1.53 7.44
N LEU A 394 22.82 -1.28 7.39
CA LEU A 394 21.86 -1.84 8.36
C LEU A 394 21.89 -3.37 8.36
N VAL A 395 21.88 -3.99 7.18
CA VAL A 395 21.93 -5.47 7.06
C VAL A 395 23.23 -6.03 7.59
N SER A 396 24.36 -5.40 7.28
CA SER A 396 25.67 -5.80 7.79
C SER A 396 25.79 -5.68 9.32
N LEU A 397 25.10 -4.70 9.93
CA LEU A 397 25.03 -4.57 11.39
C LEU A 397 24.08 -5.59 12.04
N LEU A 398 23.03 -6.01 11.34
CA LEU A 398 22.10 -7.00 11.86
C LEU A 398 22.75 -8.37 12.03
N GLU A 399 23.72 -8.75 11.20
CA GLU A 399 24.37 -10.06 11.25
C GLU A 399 25.09 -10.32 12.59
N PRO A 400 26.04 -9.49 13.06
CA PRO A 400 26.65 -9.65 14.39
C PRO A 400 25.62 -9.62 15.52
N ILE A 401 24.62 -8.73 15.45
CA ILE A 401 23.57 -8.64 16.46
C ILE A 401 22.77 -9.95 16.53
N MET A 402 22.39 -10.51 15.37
CA MET A 402 21.69 -11.80 15.32
C MET A 402 22.52 -12.93 15.91
N VAL A 403 23.83 -13.00 15.59
CA VAL A 403 24.73 -14.02 16.13
C VAL A 403 24.81 -13.91 17.66
N ILE A 404 25.00 -12.69 18.19
CA ILE A 404 25.09 -12.46 19.65
C ILE A 404 23.77 -12.82 20.32
N VAL A 405 22.63 -12.37 19.79
CA VAL A 405 21.31 -12.64 20.38
C VAL A 405 20.97 -14.13 20.34
N LEU A 406 21.18 -14.79 19.19
CA LEU A 406 20.90 -16.22 19.07
C LEU A 406 21.84 -17.05 19.90
N GLY A 407 23.14 -16.74 19.88
CA GLY A 407 24.14 -17.40 20.74
C GLY A 407 23.83 -17.21 22.22
N GLY A 408 23.39 -16.02 22.63
CA GLY A 408 22.94 -15.74 24.00
C GLY A 408 21.70 -16.53 24.39
N ILE A 409 20.69 -16.62 23.53
CA ILE A 409 19.47 -17.41 23.79
C ILE A 409 19.82 -18.90 23.90
N VAL A 410 20.58 -19.44 22.96
CA VAL A 410 20.99 -20.85 22.99
C VAL A 410 21.87 -21.14 24.22
N GLY A 411 22.87 -20.28 24.47
CA GLY A 411 23.72 -20.39 25.65
C GLY A 411 22.94 -20.36 26.96
N PHE A 412 21.96 -19.45 27.08
CA PHE A 412 21.06 -19.40 28.23
C PHE A 412 20.28 -20.71 28.41
N ILE A 413 19.68 -21.25 27.33
CA ILE A 413 18.93 -22.51 27.37
C ILE A 413 19.85 -23.66 27.82
N VAL A 414 21.03 -23.76 27.22
CA VAL A 414 22.01 -24.81 27.56
C VAL A 414 22.41 -24.72 29.04
N LEU A 415 22.85 -23.54 29.51
CA LEU A 415 23.22 -23.32 30.88
C LEU A 415 22.07 -23.66 31.88
N ALA A 416 20.86 -23.19 31.54
CA ALA A 416 19.69 -23.44 32.40
C ALA A 416 19.30 -24.92 32.50
N LEU A 417 19.59 -25.73 31.49
CA LEU A 417 19.34 -27.17 31.50
C LEU A 417 20.49 -27.96 32.14
N PHE A 418 21.75 -27.50 32.04
CA PHE A 418 22.92 -28.22 32.58
C PHE A 418 23.15 -27.92 34.06
N LEU A 419 22.82 -26.72 34.57
CA LEU A 419 23.05 -26.38 36.00
C LEU A 419 22.36 -27.36 36.96
N PRO A 420 21.11 -27.81 36.82
CA PRO A 420 20.52 -28.79 37.68
C PRO A 420 21.18 -30.19 37.63
N MET A 421 21.73 -30.56 36.46
CA MET A 421 22.48 -31.82 36.30
C MET A 421 23.77 -31.79 37.12
N ILE A 422 24.44 -30.65 37.17
CA ILE A 422 25.65 -30.47 38.01
C ILE A 422 25.25 -30.51 39.49
N SER A 423 24.15 -29.93 39.92
CA SER A 423 23.70 -29.97 41.29
C SER A 423 23.30 -31.38 41.74
N LEU A 424 22.63 -32.16 40.85
CA LEU A 424 22.35 -33.57 41.05
C LEU A 424 23.59 -34.41 41.25
N VAL A 425 24.61 -34.27 40.38
CA VAL A 425 25.88 -34.98 40.52
C VAL A 425 26.57 -34.63 41.83
N ASN A 426 26.58 -33.37 42.26
CA ASN A 426 27.16 -32.93 43.52
C ASN A 426 26.39 -33.51 44.74
N GLN A 427 25.09 -33.61 44.70
CA GLN A 427 24.30 -34.27 45.77
C GLN A 427 24.55 -35.78 45.87
N LEU A 428 24.67 -36.44 44.71
CA LEU A 428 24.95 -37.88 44.66
C LEU A 428 26.39 -38.20 45.07
N SER A 429 27.36 -37.28 44.79
CA SER A 429 28.78 -37.47 45.14
C SER A 429 29.13 -36.96 46.55
N GLY A 430 28.34 -36.09 47.16
CA GLY A 430 28.53 -35.56 48.53
C GLY A 430 27.78 -36.28 49.63
N GLY A 431 27.05 -37.35 49.32
CA GLY A 431 26.26 -38.18 50.25
C GLY A 431 26.99 -39.46 50.70
N GLY A 432 28.34 -39.44 50.73
CA GLY A 432 29.18 -40.51 51.28
C GLY A 432 29.86 -40.12 52.57
#